data_020f0ca5270b7b8f5b9e4fb972b6c10b
#
_entry.id   020f0ca5270b7b8f5b9e4fb972b6c10b
#
_cell.length_a   1.000
_cell.length_b   1.000
_cell.length_c   1.000
_cell.angle_alpha   90.00
_cell.angle_beta   90.00
_cell.angle_gamma   90.00
#
_symmetry.space_group_name_H-M   'P 1'
#
loop_
_entity.id
_entity.type
_entity.pdbx_description
1 polymer ?
#
loop_
_entity_poly.entity_id
_entity_poly.type
_entity_poly.pdbx_seq_one_letter_code
_entity_poly.pdbx_strand_id
1 'polypeptide(L)'
;LPHPPLTFLFAIQEEVGLYGARFVKAADLGRPKLAFNFDGGAVEKITVGATGGHRLDIRIEGAPSHAGVAPEKGVSAVAIASLAIASLVEDGWHGLVEKGGKRGTSNVGTIQGGSATNVVAESAALKAEARGHDPAFRNRIVKAIETAFKEAAKRIRSVDGKTGKVTIEGRLDYEAFRLDDDEPCVVAAREAVKAIGLVPRLEISNGGLDANWMAANGIPTVTLGCGQMEIHTTHEKLDLDAFEAACAVALRLATG
;
A
#
# COMPACT_ATOMS: atom_id res chain seq x y z
N LEU A 1 21.09 18.65 -27.46
CA LEU A 1 19.77 19.26 -27.60
C LEU A 1 19.59 20.34 -26.53
N PRO A 2 19.03 21.51 -26.86
CA PRO A 2 18.66 22.51 -25.83
C PRO A 2 17.63 21.91 -24.91
N HIS A 3 17.75 22.20 -23.59
CA HIS A 3 16.80 21.73 -22.57
C HIS A 3 16.74 22.73 -21.40
N PRO A 4 15.62 22.78 -20.67
CA PRO A 4 15.53 23.51 -19.40
C PRO A 4 16.43 22.86 -18.33
N PRO A 5 16.62 23.49 -17.15
CA PRO A 5 17.29 22.83 -16.05
C PRO A 5 16.60 21.49 -15.69
N LEU A 6 17.40 20.43 -15.55
CA LEU A 6 16.93 19.08 -15.21
C LEU A 6 17.48 18.69 -13.84
N THR A 7 16.65 18.05 -13.05
CA THR A 7 17.04 17.42 -11.78
C THR A 7 16.71 15.93 -11.87
N PHE A 8 17.70 15.08 -11.64
CA PHE A 8 17.52 13.62 -11.56
C PHE A 8 17.45 13.21 -10.10
N LEU A 9 16.33 12.57 -9.72
CA LEU A 9 16.12 11.99 -8.41
C LEU A 9 16.21 10.47 -8.51
N PHE A 10 17.14 9.88 -7.76
CA PHE A 10 17.23 8.43 -7.58
C PHE A 10 16.76 8.11 -6.16
N ALA A 11 15.49 7.68 -6.04
CA ALA A 11 14.92 7.25 -4.77
C ALA A 11 15.46 5.88 -4.36
N ILE A 12 15.47 5.63 -3.05
CA ILE A 12 15.90 4.36 -2.46
C ILE A 12 14.73 3.74 -1.68
N GLN A 13 14.75 2.41 -1.52
CA GLN A 13 13.77 1.68 -0.70
C GLN A 13 12.31 1.92 -1.16
N GLU A 14 12.07 1.98 -2.45
CA GLU A 14 10.71 2.08 -3.01
C GLU A 14 9.90 0.85 -2.59
N GLU A 15 10.40 -0.37 -2.85
CA GLU A 15 9.76 -1.67 -2.65
C GLU A 15 9.38 -1.99 -1.19
N VAL A 16 10.00 -1.32 -0.23
CA VAL A 16 9.76 -1.55 1.20
C VAL A 16 8.95 -0.46 1.88
N GLY A 17 8.31 0.42 1.10
CA GLY A 17 7.37 1.43 1.60
C GLY A 17 7.67 2.86 1.17
N LEU A 18 8.25 3.07 -0.03
CA LEU A 18 8.45 4.38 -0.66
C LEU A 18 9.31 5.34 0.21
N TYR A 19 10.28 4.78 0.96
CA TYR A 19 10.99 5.56 1.98
C TYR A 19 11.79 6.71 1.40
N GLY A 20 12.41 6.54 0.24
CA GLY A 20 13.19 7.60 -0.41
C GLY A 20 12.35 8.81 -0.76
N ALA A 21 11.24 8.60 -1.44
CA ALA A 21 10.34 9.68 -1.86
C ALA A 21 9.65 10.38 -0.69
N ARG A 22 9.43 9.70 0.43
CA ARG A 22 8.77 10.23 1.62
C ARG A 22 9.43 11.49 2.17
N PHE A 23 10.76 11.58 2.09
CA PHE A 23 11.54 12.67 2.71
C PHE A 23 11.97 13.75 1.72
N VAL A 24 11.61 13.62 0.43
CA VAL A 24 11.92 14.59 -0.61
C VAL A 24 11.17 15.90 -0.36
N LYS A 25 11.88 17.03 -0.51
CA LYS A 25 11.27 18.35 -0.45
C LYS A 25 11.42 19.05 -1.81
N ALA A 26 10.40 19.77 -2.24
CA ALA A 26 10.44 20.50 -3.51
C ALA A 26 11.64 21.47 -3.60
N ALA A 27 12.05 22.05 -2.48
CA ALA A 27 13.21 22.93 -2.41
C ALA A 27 14.53 22.23 -2.76
N ASP A 28 14.69 20.96 -2.34
CA ASP A 28 15.90 20.16 -2.60
C ASP A 28 16.03 19.81 -4.08
N LEU A 29 14.90 19.77 -4.80
CA LEU A 29 14.83 19.53 -6.24
C LEU A 29 14.82 20.81 -7.10
N GLY A 30 15.04 21.98 -6.51
CA GLY A 30 14.98 23.25 -7.24
C GLY A 30 13.55 23.70 -7.58
N ARG A 31 12.53 23.19 -6.90
CA ARG A 31 11.10 23.50 -7.14
C ARG A 31 10.68 23.24 -8.58
N PRO A 32 10.71 21.98 -9.04
CA PRO A 32 10.41 21.65 -10.42
C PRO A 32 8.97 22.06 -10.77
N LYS A 33 8.77 22.52 -12.01
CA LYS A 33 7.43 22.81 -12.57
C LYS A 33 6.73 21.56 -13.06
N LEU A 34 7.49 20.57 -13.50
CA LEU A 34 7.04 19.27 -14.00
C LEU A 34 7.85 18.18 -13.33
N ALA A 35 7.20 17.09 -12.95
CA ALA A 35 7.86 15.92 -12.40
C ALA A 35 7.31 14.64 -13.03
N PHE A 36 8.22 13.71 -13.34
CA PHE A 36 7.92 12.45 -14.00
C PHE A 36 8.67 11.34 -13.25
N ASN A 37 7.94 10.29 -12.86
CA ASN A 37 8.49 9.06 -12.33
C ASN A 37 8.51 8.01 -13.45
N PHE A 38 9.55 7.22 -13.55
CA PHE A 38 9.66 6.11 -14.51
C PHE A 38 9.67 4.81 -13.73
N ASP A 39 8.49 4.22 -13.64
CA ASP A 39 8.24 3.01 -12.86
C ASP A 39 6.97 2.35 -13.37
N GLY A 40 7.11 1.32 -14.16
CA GLY A 40 5.95 0.59 -14.68
C GLY A 40 6.19 -0.09 -16.02
N GLY A 41 5.13 -0.73 -16.51
CA GLY A 41 5.17 -1.58 -17.71
C GLY A 41 5.05 -0.81 -19.01
N ALA A 42 3.87 -0.85 -19.62
CA ALA A 42 3.61 -0.34 -20.97
C ALA A 42 3.86 1.17 -21.09
N VAL A 43 4.55 1.58 -22.16
CA VAL A 43 5.03 2.96 -22.38
C VAL A 43 3.88 3.95 -22.59
N GLU A 44 2.77 3.51 -23.22
CA GLU A 44 1.58 4.33 -23.43
C GLU A 44 0.79 4.61 -22.15
N LYS A 45 1.09 3.88 -21.07
CA LYS A 45 0.42 4.01 -19.79
C LYS A 45 0.98 5.20 -19.01
N ILE A 46 0.08 6.11 -18.64
CA ILE A 46 0.37 7.27 -17.81
C ILE A 46 -0.42 7.13 -16.52
N THR A 47 0.25 6.83 -15.41
CA THR A 47 -0.41 6.70 -14.12
C THR A 47 -0.58 8.07 -13.48
N VAL A 48 -1.82 8.51 -13.36
CA VAL A 48 -2.23 9.83 -12.85
C VAL A 48 -2.80 9.79 -11.44
N GLY A 49 -2.75 8.63 -10.79
CA GLY A 49 -3.22 8.46 -9.42
C GLY A 49 -2.89 7.08 -8.90
N ALA A 50 -2.82 6.97 -7.59
CA ALA A 50 -2.56 5.71 -6.91
C ALA A 50 -3.31 5.61 -5.59
N THR A 51 -3.51 4.37 -5.13
CA THR A 51 -4.14 4.09 -3.84
C THR A 51 -3.29 4.57 -2.67
N GLY A 52 -3.92 4.83 -1.52
CA GLY A 52 -3.20 5.01 -0.25
C GLY A 52 -3.13 3.71 0.53
N GLY A 53 -2.06 3.52 1.29
CA GLY A 53 -1.78 2.34 2.10
C GLY A 53 -1.64 2.65 3.58
N HIS A 54 -2.22 1.79 4.44
CA HIS A 54 -2.09 1.84 5.89
C HIS A 54 -1.74 0.46 6.40
N ARG A 55 -0.67 0.34 7.17
CA ARG A 55 -0.23 -0.92 7.79
C ARG A 55 -0.53 -0.95 9.27
N LEU A 56 -0.78 -2.16 9.77
CA LEU A 56 -1.07 -2.40 11.17
C LEU A 56 -0.21 -3.58 11.67
N ASP A 57 0.47 -3.35 12.77
CA ASP A 57 1.11 -4.37 13.58
C ASP A 57 0.19 -4.66 14.78
N ILE A 58 -0.28 -5.90 14.90
CA ILE A 58 -1.27 -6.33 15.87
C ILE A 58 -0.62 -7.34 16.80
N ARG A 59 -0.65 -7.06 18.10
CA ARG A 59 -0.17 -7.97 19.14
C ARG A 59 -1.32 -8.35 20.07
N ILE A 60 -1.43 -9.64 20.35
CA ILE A 60 -2.44 -10.18 21.22
C ILE A 60 -1.75 -10.88 22.39
N GLU A 61 -2.06 -10.45 23.60
CA GLU A 61 -1.63 -11.06 24.85
C GLU A 61 -2.81 -11.83 25.44
N GLY A 62 -2.67 -13.11 25.60
CA GLY A 62 -3.62 -14.00 26.26
C GLY A 62 -3.15 -14.39 27.68
N ALA A 63 -3.58 -15.56 28.16
CA ALA A 63 -3.12 -16.15 29.41
C ALA A 63 -2.84 -17.64 29.19
N PRO A 64 -1.63 -18.12 29.50
CA PRO A 64 -1.30 -19.54 29.32
C PRO A 64 -1.99 -20.40 30.34
N SER A 65 -2.27 -21.65 29.99
CA SER A 65 -2.67 -22.72 30.86
C SER A 65 -2.36 -24.08 30.21
N HIS A 66 -2.41 -25.16 30.99
CA HIS A 66 -2.21 -26.50 30.44
C HIS A 66 -3.46 -26.92 29.68
N ALA A 67 -3.35 -27.11 28.35
CA ALA A 67 -4.53 -27.34 27.49
C ALA A 67 -5.33 -28.62 27.79
N GLY A 68 -4.68 -29.64 28.40
CA GLY A 68 -5.34 -30.89 28.78
C GLY A 68 -5.79 -30.97 30.23
N VAL A 69 -5.31 -30.06 31.11
CA VAL A 69 -5.58 -30.13 32.56
C VAL A 69 -6.53 -29.03 33.02
N ALA A 70 -6.34 -27.82 32.54
CA ALA A 70 -7.13 -26.66 32.96
C ALA A 70 -7.27 -25.62 31.84
N PRO A 71 -7.76 -26.02 30.64
CA PRO A 71 -7.88 -25.10 29.50
C PRO A 71 -8.78 -23.89 29.79
N GLU A 72 -9.76 -24.05 30.67
CA GLU A 72 -10.70 -23.01 31.08
C GLU A 72 -10.04 -21.83 31.85
N LYS A 73 -8.85 -22.04 32.40
CA LYS A 73 -8.07 -20.98 33.06
C LYS A 73 -7.26 -20.14 32.11
N GLY A 74 -7.11 -20.60 30.86
CA GLY A 74 -6.36 -19.91 29.82
C GLY A 74 -7.20 -18.91 29.01
N VAL A 75 -6.52 -18.02 28.32
CA VAL A 75 -7.10 -17.14 27.30
C VAL A 75 -6.25 -17.27 26.04
N SER A 76 -6.77 -17.92 25.01
CA SER A 76 -6.02 -18.22 23.80
C SER A 76 -5.91 -17.00 22.89
N ALA A 77 -4.70 -16.49 22.72
CA ALA A 77 -4.40 -15.41 21.76
C ALA A 77 -4.64 -15.86 20.30
N VAL A 78 -4.38 -17.12 19.97
CA VAL A 78 -4.65 -17.68 18.64
C VAL A 78 -6.16 -17.76 18.38
N ALA A 79 -6.97 -18.14 19.36
CA ALA A 79 -8.43 -18.15 19.22
C ALA A 79 -8.98 -16.73 19.02
N ILE A 80 -8.45 -15.74 19.74
CA ILE A 80 -8.82 -14.32 19.54
C ILE A 80 -8.49 -13.87 18.11
N ALA A 81 -7.28 -14.15 17.60
CA ALA A 81 -6.88 -13.82 16.25
C ALA A 81 -7.80 -14.46 15.21
N SER A 82 -8.11 -15.75 15.36
CA SER A 82 -8.97 -16.50 14.44
C SER A 82 -10.40 -15.93 14.39
N LEU A 83 -10.98 -15.61 15.55
CA LEU A 83 -12.32 -15.00 15.62
C LEU A 83 -12.35 -13.60 15.00
N ALA A 84 -11.30 -12.79 15.20
CA ALA A 84 -11.22 -11.48 14.60
C ALA A 84 -11.16 -11.57 13.07
N ILE A 85 -10.32 -12.45 12.51
CA ILE A 85 -10.20 -12.66 11.09
C ILE A 85 -11.52 -13.21 10.50
N ALA A 86 -12.13 -14.19 11.14
CA ALA A 86 -13.42 -14.74 10.71
C ALA A 86 -14.49 -13.65 10.64
N SER A 87 -14.62 -12.80 11.67
CA SER A 87 -15.56 -11.68 11.69
C SER A 87 -15.28 -10.70 10.54
N LEU A 88 -14.01 -10.37 10.25
CA LEU A 88 -13.67 -9.50 9.11
C LEU A 88 -14.10 -10.10 7.78
N VAL A 89 -13.96 -11.42 7.60
CA VAL A 89 -14.40 -12.13 6.38
C VAL A 89 -15.92 -12.13 6.29
N GLU A 90 -16.63 -12.53 7.35
CA GLU A 90 -18.09 -12.61 7.42
C GLU A 90 -18.75 -11.25 7.19
N ASP A 91 -18.19 -10.21 7.78
CA ASP A 91 -18.69 -8.84 7.64
C ASP A 91 -18.24 -8.13 6.36
N GLY A 92 -17.47 -8.81 5.48
CA GLY A 92 -16.98 -8.26 4.22
C GLY A 92 -15.99 -7.10 4.38
N TRP A 93 -15.14 -7.19 5.42
CA TRP A 93 -14.04 -6.26 5.67
C TRP A 93 -12.66 -6.88 5.41
N HIS A 94 -12.59 -8.08 4.81
CA HIS A 94 -11.34 -8.74 4.40
C HIS A 94 -11.33 -9.00 2.89
N GLY A 95 -10.18 -8.89 2.25
CA GLY A 95 -10.03 -9.01 0.80
C GLY A 95 -10.50 -7.74 0.08
N LEU A 96 -11.29 -7.89 -0.95
CA LEU A 96 -11.95 -6.76 -1.63
C LEU A 96 -13.09 -6.24 -0.77
N VAL A 97 -13.03 -4.97 -0.41
CA VAL A 97 -14.03 -4.30 0.44
C VAL A 97 -14.84 -3.33 -0.41
N GLU A 98 -16.14 -3.63 -0.56
CA GLU A 98 -17.08 -2.77 -1.31
C GLU A 98 -18.26 -2.40 -0.40
N LYS A 99 -18.35 -1.14 0.02
CA LYS A 99 -19.40 -0.66 0.92
C LYS A 99 -19.79 0.80 0.63
N GLY A 100 -21.08 1.02 0.46
CA GLY A 100 -21.62 2.36 0.25
C GLY A 100 -21.08 3.02 -1.02
N GLY A 101 -20.94 2.25 -2.11
CA GLY A 101 -20.42 2.72 -3.39
C GLY A 101 -18.92 3.02 -3.41
N LYS A 102 -18.20 2.69 -2.34
CA LYS A 102 -16.74 2.87 -2.23
C LYS A 102 -16.03 1.53 -2.24
N ARG A 103 -14.80 1.52 -2.74
CA ARG A 103 -13.97 0.34 -2.92
C ARG A 103 -12.59 0.52 -2.28
N GLY A 104 -12.09 -0.55 -1.66
CA GLY A 104 -10.75 -0.65 -1.10
C GLY A 104 -10.38 -2.10 -0.89
N THR A 105 -9.24 -2.34 -0.24
CA THR A 105 -8.79 -3.70 0.10
C THR A 105 -8.31 -3.76 1.56
N SER A 106 -8.39 -4.95 2.12
CA SER A 106 -7.88 -5.29 3.44
C SER A 106 -7.28 -6.67 3.41
N ASN A 107 -6.17 -6.86 4.11
CA ASN A 107 -5.53 -8.15 4.20
C ASN A 107 -4.85 -8.33 5.57
N VAL A 108 -5.03 -9.49 6.18
CA VAL A 108 -4.17 -9.98 7.25
C VAL A 108 -3.14 -10.90 6.60
N GLY A 109 -1.96 -10.35 6.32
CA GLY A 109 -0.94 -11.01 5.50
C GLY A 109 -0.05 -11.98 6.27
N THR A 110 0.10 -11.77 7.60
CA THR A 110 0.88 -12.68 8.45
C THR A 110 0.20 -12.92 9.77
N ILE A 111 0.35 -14.16 10.29
CA ILE A 111 -0.06 -14.56 11.63
C ILE A 111 0.95 -15.53 12.20
N GLN A 112 1.38 -15.27 13.43
CA GLN A 112 2.25 -16.15 14.21
C GLN A 112 1.74 -16.18 15.64
N GLY A 113 1.70 -17.35 16.29
CA GLY A 113 1.23 -17.45 17.67
C GLY A 113 1.30 -18.84 18.24
N GLY A 114 1.29 -18.91 19.59
CA GLY A 114 1.44 -20.14 20.35
C GLY A 114 2.88 -20.66 20.37
N SER A 115 3.14 -21.62 21.26
CA SER A 115 4.46 -22.23 21.47
C SER A 115 4.41 -23.77 21.40
N ALA A 116 3.31 -24.39 21.88
CA ALA A 116 3.15 -25.83 21.92
C ALA A 116 1.67 -26.23 21.94
N THR A 117 1.37 -27.43 21.48
CA THR A 117 -0.02 -27.95 21.38
C THR A 117 -0.68 -28.22 22.74
N ASN A 118 0.10 -28.44 23.77
CA ASN A 118 -0.36 -28.70 25.15
C ASN A 118 -0.46 -27.44 26.02
N VAL A 119 -0.23 -26.24 25.43
CA VAL A 119 -0.32 -24.95 26.12
C VAL A 119 -1.35 -24.07 25.41
N VAL A 120 -2.25 -23.47 26.17
CA VAL A 120 -3.15 -22.42 25.66
C VAL A 120 -2.29 -21.23 25.24
N ALA A 121 -2.40 -20.81 23.96
CA ALA A 121 -1.52 -19.83 23.36
C ALA A 121 -1.60 -18.47 24.08
N GLU A 122 -0.51 -18.04 24.70
CA GLU A 122 -0.42 -16.79 25.46
C GLU A 122 -0.16 -15.56 24.59
N SER A 123 0.29 -15.75 23.35
CA SER A 123 0.60 -14.64 22.47
C SER A 123 0.30 -14.95 21.01
N ALA A 124 -0.04 -13.91 20.26
CA ALA A 124 -0.07 -13.93 18.79
C ALA A 124 0.34 -12.56 18.25
N ALA A 125 1.01 -12.56 17.11
CA ALA A 125 1.41 -11.38 16.37
C ALA A 125 0.93 -11.47 14.91
N LEU A 126 0.34 -10.39 14.40
CA LEU A 126 -0.18 -10.34 13.04
C LEU A 126 0.26 -9.04 12.37
N LYS A 127 0.34 -9.09 11.04
CA LYS A 127 0.48 -7.88 10.22
C LYS A 127 -0.67 -7.81 9.25
N ALA A 128 -1.28 -6.62 9.18
CA ALA A 128 -2.40 -6.35 8.30
C ALA A 128 -2.16 -5.05 7.51
N GLU A 129 -2.88 -4.91 6.40
CA GLU A 129 -2.92 -3.68 5.62
C GLU A 129 -4.34 -3.33 5.19
N ALA A 130 -4.56 -2.05 4.96
CA ALA A 130 -5.77 -1.51 4.35
C ALA A 130 -5.37 -0.54 3.25
N ARG A 131 -5.99 -0.67 2.07
CA ARG A 131 -5.74 0.24 0.94
C ARG A 131 -7.05 0.84 0.42
N GLY A 132 -6.97 2.04 -0.14
CA GLY A 132 -8.11 2.70 -0.76
C GLY A 132 -7.74 4.03 -1.38
N HIS A 133 -8.40 4.36 -2.49
CA HIS A 133 -8.24 5.66 -3.16
C HIS A 133 -8.93 6.81 -2.40
N ASP A 134 -9.93 6.48 -1.58
CA ASP A 134 -10.60 7.42 -0.69
C ASP A 134 -10.02 7.28 0.72
N PRO A 135 -9.32 8.29 1.25
CA PRO A 135 -8.70 8.23 2.58
C PRO A 135 -9.70 7.96 3.71
N ALA A 136 -10.91 8.54 3.62
CA ALA A 136 -11.94 8.32 4.62
C ALA A 136 -12.44 6.86 4.60
N PHE A 137 -12.58 6.27 3.42
CA PHE A 137 -12.97 4.87 3.29
C PHE A 137 -11.87 3.92 3.76
N ARG A 138 -10.61 4.18 3.39
CA ARG A 138 -9.46 3.43 3.91
C ARG A 138 -9.43 3.46 5.44
N ASN A 139 -9.64 4.62 6.05
CA ASN A 139 -9.70 4.74 7.52
C ASN A 139 -10.87 3.97 8.13
N ARG A 140 -12.01 3.83 7.42
CA ARG A 140 -13.11 2.96 7.84
C ARG A 140 -12.70 1.48 7.84
N ILE A 141 -11.92 1.03 6.85
CA ILE A 141 -11.36 -0.34 6.81
C ILE A 141 -10.43 -0.55 8.00
N VAL A 142 -9.50 0.36 8.26
CA VAL A 142 -8.61 0.33 9.44
C VAL A 142 -9.43 0.19 10.73
N LYS A 143 -10.47 1.01 10.87
CA LYS A 143 -11.34 0.97 12.05
C LYS A 143 -12.09 -0.34 12.20
N ALA A 144 -12.52 -0.96 11.11
CA ALA A 144 -13.15 -2.27 11.12
C ALA A 144 -12.18 -3.35 11.61
N ILE A 145 -10.92 -3.34 11.11
CA ILE A 145 -9.88 -4.25 11.62
C ILE A 145 -9.67 -4.05 13.12
N GLU A 146 -9.42 -2.83 13.58
CA GLU A 146 -9.25 -2.54 15.01
C GLU A 146 -10.42 -3.04 15.86
N THR A 147 -11.64 -2.81 15.38
CA THR A 147 -12.86 -3.18 16.10
C THR A 147 -12.98 -4.70 16.20
N ALA A 148 -12.77 -5.43 15.10
CA ALA A 148 -12.85 -6.89 15.09
C ALA A 148 -11.90 -7.53 16.10
N PHE A 149 -10.65 -7.08 16.16
CA PHE A 149 -9.67 -7.61 17.12
C PHE A 149 -10.02 -7.26 18.57
N LYS A 150 -10.46 -6.03 18.86
CA LYS A 150 -10.86 -5.60 20.20
C LYS A 150 -12.12 -6.34 20.69
N GLU A 151 -13.08 -6.57 19.82
CA GLU A 151 -14.29 -7.32 20.18
C GLU A 151 -14.01 -8.83 20.35
N ALA A 152 -13.18 -9.43 19.51
CA ALA A 152 -12.76 -10.82 19.65
C ALA A 152 -12.05 -11.05 21.01
N ALA A 153 -11.20 -10.13 21.44
CA ALA A 153 -10.52 -10.22 22.74
C ALA A 153 -11.49 -10.23 23.92
N LYS A 154 -12.63 -9.54 23.83
CA LYS A 154 -13.68 -9.54 24.89
C LYS A 154 -14.46 -10.84 24.93
N ARG A 155 -14.54 -11.57 23.82
CA ARG A 155 -15.33 -12.82 23.69
C ARG A 155 -14.61 -14.02 24.29
N ILE A 156 -13.29 -14.06 24.29
CA ILE A 156 -12.50 -15.16 24.88
C ILE A 156 -12.19 -14.81 26.32
N ARG A 157 -12.74 -15.61 27.25
CA ARG A 157 -12.60 -15.38 28.68
C ARG A 157 -12.20 -16.66 29.40
N SER A 158 -11.36 -16.53 30.41
CA SER A 158 -11.13 -17.61 31.39
C SER A 158 -12.28 -17.71 32.39
N VAL A 159 -12.32 -18.80 33.17
CA VAL A 159 -13.27 -18.96 34.27
C VAL A 159 -13.12 -17.89 35.34
N ASP A 160 -11.93 -17.31 35.50
CA ASP A 160 -11.65 -16.20 36.41
C ASP A 160 -12.05 -14.84 35.83
N GLY A 161 -12.65 -14.79 34.63
CA GLY A 161 -13.11 -13.59 33.97
C GLY A 161 -11.99 -12.80 33.23
N LYS A 162 -10.75 -13.32 33.16
CA LYS A 162 -9.66 -12.70 32.38
C LYS A 162 -10.00 -12.70 30.90
N THR A 163 -9.64 -11.64 30.21
CA THR A 163 -9.74 -11.50 28.75
C THR A 163 -8.37 -11.24 28.15
N GLY A 164 -8.24 -11.41 26.84
CA GLY A 164 -7.02 -11.02 26.14
C GLY A 164 -6.87 -9.50 26.02
N LYS A 165 -5.64 -9.05 25.85
CA LYS A 165 -5.30 -7.67 25.53
C LYS A 165 -4.83 -7.58 24.10
N VAL A 166 -5.35 -6.61 23.34
CA VAL A 166 -4.95 -6.33 21.96
C VAL A 166 -4.30 -4.97 21.88
N THR A 167 -3.08 -4.94 21.37
CA THR A 167 -2.34 -3.72 21.06
C THR A 167 -2.20 -3.63 19.53
N ILE A 168 -2.58 -2.51 18.96
CA ILE A 168 -2.53 -2.26 17.51
C ILE A 168 -1.74 -0.99 17.26
N GLU A 169 -0.64 -1.10 16.54
CA GLU A 169 0.18 -0.01 16.08
C GLU A 169 -0.07 0.17 14.57
N GLY A 170 -0.75 1.26 14.21
CA GLY A 170 -1.06 1.58 12.82
C GLY A 170 -0.19 2.73 12.32
N ARG A 171 0.20 2.67 11.03
CA ARG A 171 0.90 3.75 10.35
C ARG A 171 0.39 3.94 8.93
N LEU A 172 0.30 5.19 8.53
CA LEU A 172 0.13 5.54 7.12
C LEU A 172 1.47 5.29 6.39
N ASP A 173 1.47 4.37 5.43
CA ASP A 173 2.65 4.15 4.60
C ASP A 173 2.75 5.26 3.55
N TYR A 174 1.65 5.53 2.85
CA TYR A 174 1.54 6.60 1.85
C TYR A 174 0.07 6.99 1.65
N GLU A 175 -0.15 8.25 1.27
CA GLU A 175 -1.49 8.76 0.99
C GLU A 175 -1.88 8.47 -0.47
N ALA A 176 -3.19 8.33 -0.73
CA ALA A 176 -3.69 8.28 -2.09
C ALA A 176 -3.55 9.65 -2.75
N PHE A 177 -3.32 9.65 -4.07
CA PHE A 177 -3.36 10.87 -4.87
C PHE A 177 -4.11 10.65 -6.18
N ARG A 178 -4.58 11.74 -6.75
CA ARG A 178 -5.16 11.81 -8.09
C ARG A 178 -4.81 13.16 -8.69
N LEU A 179 -4.23 13.14 -9.88
CA LEU A 179 -3.98 14.34 -10.69
C LEU A 179 -5.15 14.55 -11.63
N ASP A 180 -5.47 15.80 -11.90
CA ASP A 180 -6.45 16.17 -12.90
C ASP A 180 -5.87 15.96 -14.32
N ASP A 181 -6.75 15.73 -15.29
CA ASP A 181 -6.32 15.43 -16.67
C ASP A 181 -5.65 16.64 -17.37
N ASP A 182 -5.82 17.85 -16.84
CA ASP A 182 -5.21 19.11 -17.28
C ASP A 182 -4.00 19.55 -16.43
N GLU A 183 -3.61 18.72 -15.44
CA GLU A 183 -2.37 18.98 -14.69
C GLU A 183 -1.17 19.06 -15.66
N PRO A 184 -0.30 20.07 -15.56
CA PRO A 184 0.78 20.29 -16.51
C PRO A 184 1.65 19.08 -16.79
N CYS A 185 2.00 18.27 -15.78
CA CYS A 185 2.78 17.05 -15.99
C CYS A 185 1.99 15.95 -16.72
N VAL A 186 0.65 15.89 -16.55
CA VAL A 186 -0.21 14.95 -17.27
C VAL A 186 -0.30 15.35 -18.75
N VAL A 187 -0.51 16.63 -19.02
CA VAL A 187 -0.54 17.16 -20.41
C VAL A 187 0.79 16.91 -21.12
N ALA A 188 1.92 17.24 -20.48
CA ALA A 188 3.24 17.02 -21.06
C ALA A 188 3.50 15.53 -21.34
N ALA A 189 3.16 14.63 -20.42
CA ALA A 189 3.30 13.18 -20.59
C ALA A 189 2.48 12.67 -21.78
N ARG A 190 1.22 13.11 -21.90
CA ARG A 190 0.36 12.73 -23.04
C ARG A 190 0.94 13.16 -24.39
N GLU A 191 1.44 14.38 -24.48
CA GLU A 191 2.02 14.88 -25.72
C GLU A 191 3.35 14.16 -26.06
N ALA A 192 4.18 13.85 -25.06
CA ALA A 192 5.41 13.10 -25.27
C ALA A 192 5.15 11.67 -25.79
N VAL A 193 4.15 10.97 -25.23
CA VAL A 193 3.74 9.63 -25.69
C VAL A 193 3.16 9.68 -27.11
N LYS A 194 2.33 10.68 -27.43
CA LYS A 194 1.82 10.88 -28.80
C LYS A 194 2.94 11.15 -29.80
N ALA A 195 3.96 11.93 -29.42
CA ALA A 195 5.05 12.32 -30.29
C ALA A 195 5.91 11.14 -30.77
N ILE A 196 5.88 9.99 -30.08
CA ILE A 196 6.51 8.74 -30.51
C ILE A 196 5.55 7.79 -31.22
N GLY A 197 4.33 8.23 -31.56
CA GLY A 197 3.33 7.47 -32.31
C GLY A 197 2.46 6.54 -31.47
N LEU A 198 2.50 6.61 -30.14
CA LEU A 198 1.66 5.81 -29.26
C LEU A 198 0.39 6.57 -28.83
N VAL A 199 -0.64 5.82 -28.44
CA VAL A 199 -1.89 6.37 -27.91
C VAL A 199 -1.84 6.41 -26.39
N PRO A 200 -1.73 7.58 -25.75
CA PRO A 200 -1.60 7.68 -24.30
C PRO A 200 -2.87 7.18 -23.59
N ARG A 201 -2.67 6.41 -22.51
CA ARG A 201 -3.73 5.84 -21.70
C ARG A 201 -3.55 6.25 -20.24
N LEU A 202 -4.49 7.07 -19.73
CA LEU A 202 -4.48 7.49 -18.34
C LEU A 202 -5.02 6.36 -17.46
N GLU A 203 -4.29 6.02 -16.39
CA GLU A 203 -4.67 4.95 -15.47
C GLU A 203 -4.48 5.37 -14.01
N ILE A 204 -5.17 4.64 -13.12
CA ILE A 204 -5.02 4.74 -11.67
C ILE A 204 -4.44 3.43 -11.16
N SER A 205 -3.33 3.50 -10.43
CA SER A 205 -2.70 2.33 -9.82
C SER A 205 -3.41 1.88 -8.54
N ASN A 206 -3.54 0.57 -8.37
CA ASN A 206 -3.95 -0.03 -7.09
C ASN A 206 -2.73 -0.35 -6.18
N GLY A 207 -1.52 -0.11 -6.65
CA GLY A 207 -0.26 -0.14 -5.89
C GLY A 207 0.19 1.25 -5.48
N GLY A 208 1.12 1.33 -4.52
CA GLY A 208 1.84 2.57 -4.19
C GLY A 208 2.96 2.81 -5.19
N LEU A 209 3.34 4.05 -5.35
CA LEU A 209 4.41 4.54 -6.25
C LEU A 209 5.12 5.70 -5.55
N ASP A 210 6.36 5.97 -5.87
CA ASP A 210 7.06 7.16 -5.34
C ASP A 210 6.29 8.46 -5.60
N ALA A 211 5.50 8.50 -6.69
CA ALA A 211 4.60 9.61 -7.00
C ALA A 211 3.57 9.91 -5.89
N ASN A 212 3.20 8.94 -5.03
CA ASN A 212 2.34 9.20 -3.87
C ASN A 212 2.97 10.22 -2.92
N TRP A 213 4.24 10.02 -2.55
CA TRP A 213 4.94 10.94 -1.67
C TRP A 213 5.34 12.24 -2.36
N MET A 214 5.69 12.18 -3.64
CA MET A 214 5.96 13.38 -4.43
C MET A 214 4.74 14.30 -4.44
N ALA A 215 3.55 13.76 -4.74
CA ALA A 215 2.30 14.50 -4.71
C ALA A 215 1.95 15.03 -3.30
N ALA A 216 2.11 14.20 -2.26
CA ALA A 216 1.90 14.60 -0.87
C ALA A 216 2.86 15.72 -0.43
N ASN A 217 4.07 15.77 -0.99
CA ASN A 217 5.07 16.82 -0.74
C ASN A 217 4.90 18.04 -1.65
N GLY A 218 3.77 18.16 -2.38
CA GLY A 218 3.43 19.30 -3.22
C GLY A 218 4.16 19.33 -4.58
N ILE A 219 4.57 18.14 -5.08
CA ILE A 219 5.20 17.96 -6.39
C ILE A 219 4.31 17.03 -7.21
N PRO A 220 3.31 17.55 -7.96
CA PRO A 220 2.48 16.75 -8.85
C PRO A 220 3.36 15.92 -9.80
N THR A 221 3.23 14.60 -9.75
CA THR A 221 4.11 13.68 -10.46
C THR A 221 3.29 12.58 -11.13
N VAL A 222 3.43 12.41 -12.44
CA VAL A 222 2.90 11.26 -13.17
C VAL A 222 3.93 10.13 -13.17
N THR A 223 3.46 8.89 -13.19
CA THR A 223 4.33 7.72 -13.42
C THR A 223 4.13 7.19 -14.82
N LEU A 224 5.24 6.97 -15.51
CA LEU A 224 5.33 6.51 -16.89
C LEU A 224 5.87 5.07 -16.94
N GLY A 225 5.43 4.30 -17.92
CA GLY A 225 5.94 2.97 -18.18
C GLY A 225 7.34 3.00 -18.76
N CYS A 226 8.14 1.98 -18.44
CA CYS A 226 9.51 1.81 -18.94
C CYS A 226 9.82 0.38 -19.43
N GLY A 227 8.79 -0.39 -19.76
CA GLY A 227 8.97 -1.72 -20.37
C GLY A 227 9.13 -2.88 -19.41
N GLN A 228 8.90 -2.69 -18.11
CA GLN A 228 8.92 -3.77 -17.11
C GLN A 228 7.74 -4.74 -17.34
N MET A 229 8.02 -6.03 -17.23
CA MET A 229 7.05 -7.10 -17.40
C MET A 229 7.17 -8.11 -16.25
N GLU A 230 6.04 -8.68 -15.83
CA GLU A 230 5.95 -9.71 -14.78
C GLU A 230 6.63 -9.28 -13.47
N ILE A 231 6.48 -7.99 -13.11
CA ILE A 231 7.07 -7.37 -11.94
C ILE A 231 6.74 -8.12 -10.65
N HIS A 232 7.68 -8.17 -9.71
CA HIS A 232 7.59 -8.91 -8.44
C HIS A 232 7.46 -10.43 -8.59
N THR A 233 7.91 -10.98 -9.71
CA THR A 233 7.98 -12.44 -9.93
C THR A 233 9.39 -12.90 -10.27
N THR A 234 9.62 -14.21 -10.22
CA THR A 234 10.89 -14.80 -10.68
C THR A 234 11.07 -14.76 -12.21
N HIS A 235 10.03 -14.33 -12.94
CA HIS A 235 10.02 -14.19 -14.41
C HIS A 235 10.11 -12.71 -14.83
N GLU A 236 10.40 -11.82 -13.90
CA GLU A 236 10.56 -10.39 -14.19
C GLU A 236 11.59 -10.16 -15.28
N LYS A 237 11.23 -9.35 -16.26
CA LYS A 237 12.06 -9.03 -17.42
C LYS A 237 11.78 -7.63 -17.93
N LEU A 238 12.70 -7.10 -18.72
CA LEU A 238 12.56 -5.83 -19.42
C LEU A 238 12.31 -6.10 -20.91
N ASP A 239 11.26 -5.51 -21.46
CA ASP A 239 11.06 -5.40 -22.91
C ASP A 239 11.96 -4.29 -23.44
N LEU A 240 12.96 -4.63 -24.25
CA LEU A 240 13.95 -3.65 -24.72
C LEU A 240 13.37 -2.65 -25.71
N ASP A 241 12.44 -3.05 -26.57
CA ASP A 241 11.80 -2.14 -27.54
C ASP A 241 10.93 -1.12 -26.78
N ALA A 242 10.19 -1.58 -25.77
CA ALA A 242 9.41 -0.72 -24.89
C ALA A 242 10.33 0.21 -24.06
N PHE A 243 11.46 -0.28 -23.57
CA PHE A 243 12.42 0.54 -22.83
C PHE A 243 13.03 1.65 -23.72
N GLU A 244 13.41 1.33 -24.96
CA GLU A 244 13.90 2.33 -25.92
C GLU A 244 12.82 3.37 -26.24
N ALA A 245 11.57 2.96 -26.42
CA ALA A 245 10.44 3.87 -26.58
C ALA A 245 10.25 4.77 -25.35
N ALA A 246 10.39 4.23 -24.14
CA ALA A 246 10.33 5.02 -22.90
C ALA A 246 11.48 6.04 -22.81
N CYS A 247 12.68 5.69 -23.25
CA CYS A 247 13.79 6.63 -23.36
C CYS A 247 13.47 7.77 -24.36
N ALA A 248 12.79 7.48 -25.47
CA ALA A 248 12.34 8.51 -26.40
C ALA A 248 11.29 9.44 -25.78
N VAL A 249 10.35 8.91 -24.97
CA VAL A 249 9.41 9.73 -24.19
C VAL A 249 10.18 10.62 -23.20
N ALA A 250 11.12 10.06 -22.44
CA ALA A 250 11.92 10.82 -21.49
C ALA A 250 12.70 11.95 -22.15
N LEU A 251 13.29 11.69 -23.32
CA LEU A 251 14.00 12.71 -24.10
C LEU A 251 13.06 13.85 -24.54
N ARG A 252 11.85 13.53 -24.99
CA ARG A 252 10.83 14.52 -25.35
C ARG A 252 10.44 15.39 -24.14
N LEU A 253 10.20 14.78 -22.98
CA LEU A 253 9.89 15.51 -21.75
C LEU A 253 11.03 16.43 -21.30
N ALA A 254 12.27 16.04 -21.56
CA ALA A 254 13.45 16.83 -21.20
C ALA A 254 13.72 17.99 -22.17
N THR A 255 13.30 17.91 -23.44
CA THR A 255 13.68 18.87 -24.47
C THR A 255 12.51 19.71 -25.03
N GLY A 256 11.27 19.35 -24.73
CA GLY A 256 10.04 20.05 -25.18
C GLY A 256 9.52 19.51 -26.51
#